data_5bb74fba35c43d1596ccf3fbf7ca1513
#
_entry.id   5bb74fba35c43d1596ccf3fbf7ca1513
#
_cell.length_a   1.000
_cell.length_b   1.000
_cell.length_c   1.000
_cell.angle_alpha   90.00
_cell.angle_beta   90.00
_cell.angle_gamma   90.00
#
_symmetry.space_group_name_H-M   'P 1'
#
loop_
_entity.id
_entity.type
_entity.pdbx_description
1 polymer ?
#
loop_
_entity_poly.entity_id
_entity_poly.type
_entity_poly.pdbx_seq_one_letter_code
_entity_poly.pdbx_strand_id
1 'polypeptide(L)'
;MTYFENDKVKLYLGDCLEVLETIDSESVDMIFADPPYFLSDGKSFYKDGKLIPIDKGDWDKAISFEEKHSFNRNWIRACRRVLKPNGTIFVSGTYHNIFSCGVALEQEGFSILNNITWQKRNPPPNFACRYFTHSTENIIWAKKSPEAKHTFNYKLMKELNNGKQQKDVIVGSIISPSEKKFGKHPTQKPKYLLDFLIKSASNEGDLILDPFAGSSTTGVSAVSLGRRYIGIDKSEEYLELSKKRLEDIMISL
;
A
#
# COMPACT_ATOMS: atom_id res chain seq x y z
N MET A 1 -2.66 1.98 -19.98
CA MET A 1 -3.69 1.16 -20.71
C MET A 1 -4.21 0.05 -19.82
N THR A 2 -5.45 -0.43 -20.06
CA THR A 2 -5.99 -1.59 -19.33
C THR A 2 -5.15 -2.83 -19.66
N TYR A 3 -4.62 -3.49 -18.64
CA TYR A 3 -3.80 -4.70 -18.75
C TYR A 3 -4.66 -5.97 -18.56
N PHE A 4 -5.55 -5.93 -17.57
CA PHE A 4 -6.47 -7.03 -17.25
C PHE A 4 -7.75 -6.46 -16.66
N GLU A 5 -8.91 -7.02 -17.02
CA GLU A 5 -10.20 -6.56 -16.50
C GLU A 5 -11.22 -7.72 -16.44
N ASN A 6 -11.97 -7.74 -15.34
CA ASN A 6 -13.17 -8.56 -15.16
C ASN A 6 -14.16 -7.84 -14.22
N ASP A 7 -15.24 -8.49 -13.80
CA ASP A 7 -16.29 -7.89 -12.97
C ASP A 7 -15.81 -7.36 -11.61
N LYS A 8 -14.68 -7.89 -11.07
CA LYS A 8 -14.17 -7.55 -9.72
C LYS A 8 -12.86 -6.82 -9.75
N VAL A 9 -12.07 -6.95 -10.82
CA VAL A 9 -10.67 -6.51 -10.88
C VAL A 9 -10.40 -5.74 -12.16
N LYS A 10 -9.67 -4.64 -12.03
CA LYS A 10 -9.10 -3.92 -13.17
C LYS A 10 -7.63 -3.58 -12.87
N LEU A 11 -6.73 -4.02 -13.73
CA LEU A 11 -5.31 -3.72 -13.67
C LEU A 11 -4.93 -2.80 -14.83
N TYR A 12 -4.16 -1.76 -14.51
CA TYR A 12 -3.66 -0.81 -15.50
C TYR A 12 -2.13 -0.85 -15.55
N LEU A 13 -1.60 -0.96 -16.76
CA LEU A 13 -0.18 -0.75 -17.05
C LEU A 13 0.05 0.72 -17.39
N GLY A 14 0.84 1.43 -16.59
CA GLY A 14 1.20 2.83 -16.81
C GLY A 14 1.64 3.58 -15.57
N ASP A 15 1.97 4.85 -15.78
CA ASP A 15 2.24 5.78 -14.69
C ASP A 15 0.98 6.03 -13.86
N CYS A 16 1.11 6.03 -12.53
CA CYS A 16 -0.03 6.22 -11.64
C CYS A 16 -0.74 7.56 -11.85
N LEU A 17 0.01 8.65 -12.15
CA LEU A 17 -0.59 9.96 -12.40
C LEU A 17 -1.43 9.97 -13.67
N GLU A 18 -0.88 9.42 -14.77
CA GLU A 18 -1.59 9.33 -16.05
C GLU A 18 -2.85 8.45 -15.94
N VAL A 19 -2.74 7.29 -15.28
CA VAL A 19 -3.87 6.37 -15.13
C VAL A 19 -4.91 6.95 -14.19
N LEU A 20 -4.50 7.57 -13.06
CA LEU A 20 -5.44 8.21 -12.14
C LEU A 20 -6.29 9.28 -12.86
N GLU A 21 -5.77 10.02 -13.83
CA GLU A 21 -6.54 11.00 -14.61
C GLU A 21 -7.73 10.37 -15.37
N THR A 22 -7.62 9.09 -15.74
CA THR A 22 -8.67 8.35 -16.46
C THR A 22 -9.74 7.74 -15.55
N ILE A 23 -9.52 7.69 -14.24
CA ILE A 23 -10.47 7.18 -13.27
C ILE A 23 -11.45 8.29 -12.90
N ASP A 24 -12.74 7.95 -12.84
CA ASP A 24 -13.80 8.89 -12.50
C ASP A 24 -13.58 9.53 -11.12
N SER A 25 -13.88 10.81 -11.03
CA SER A 25 -13.86 11.52 -9.74
C SER A 25 -14.89 10.90 -8.78
N GLU A 26 -14.51 10.81 -7.49
CA GLU A 26 -15.41 10.35 -6.42
C GLU A 26 -16.02 8.95 -6.67
N SER A 27 -15.24 8.06 -7.29
CA SER A 27 -15.66 6.68 -7.60
C SER A 27 -15.11 5.63 -6.62
N VAL A 28 -14.00 5.92 -5.92
CA VAL A 28 -13.25 4.99 -5.07
C VAL A 28 -13.64 5.14 -3.60
N ASP A 29 -13.89 4.01 -2.91
CA ASP A 29 -14.27 4.01 -1.50
C ASP A 29 -13.06 4.07 -0.57
N MET A 30 -12.00 3.32 -0.89
CA MET A 30 -10.78 3.25 -0.10
C MET A 30 -9.55 3.15 -1.00
N ILE A 31 -8.47 3.80 -0.60
CA ILE A 31 -7.16 3.69 -1.24
C ILE A 31 -6.17 3.07 -0.25
N PHE A 32 -5.38 2.11 -0.72
CA PHE A 32 -4.13 1.71 -0.07
C PHE A 32 -2.99 2.03 -1.02
N ALA A 33 -1.97 2.74 -0.55
CA ALA A 33 -0.81 3.14 -1.32
C ALA A 33 0.50 2.76 -0.62
N ASP A 34 1.39 2.07 -1.33
CA ASP A 34 2.77 1.78 -0.89
C ASP A 34 3.75 2.43 -1.90
N PRO A 35 3.91 3.77 -1.85
CA PRO A 35 4.68 4.51 -2.86
C PRO A 35 6.17 4.17 -2.82
N PRO A 36 6.95 4.48 -3.87
CA PRO A 36 8.40 4.31 -3.90
C PRO A 36 9.09 4.95 -2.70
N TYR A 37 10.11 4.28 -2.17
CA TYR A 37 10.87 4.77 -1.00
C TYR A 37 12.11 5.57 -1.40
N PHE A 38 12.45 5.60 -2.69
CA PHE A 38 13.60 6.30 -3.27
C PHE A 38 14.93 5.89 -2.62
N LEU A 39 15.14 4.59 -2.44
CA LEU A 39 16.29 4.01 -1.75
C LEU A 39 17.42 3.54 -2.66
N SER A 40 17.18 3.44 -3.96
CA SER A 40 18.14 2.96 -4.95
C SER A 40 19.12 4.09 -5.35
N ASP A 41 20.00 4.48 -4.41
CA ASP A 41 20.98 5.56 -4.56
C ASP A 41 22.41 5.05 -4.80
N GLY A 42 22.57 3.81 -5.27
CA GLY A 42 23.87 3.16 -5.44
C GLY A 42 24.49 2.66 -4.15
N LYS A 43 23.79 2.75 -3.02
CA LYS A 43 24.21 2.12 -1.78
C LYS A 43 24.19 0.60 -1.90
N SER A 44 25.08 -0.02 -1.18
CA SER A 44 25.26 -1.48 -1.18
C SER A 44 25.09 -2.00 0.25
N PHE A 45 24.59 -3.24 0.37
CA PHE A 45 24.58 -3.95 1.66
C PHE A 45 25.44 -5.21 1.58
N TYR A 46 25.96 -5.62 2.73
CA TYR A 46 26.74 -6.87 2.83
C TYR A 46 25.80 -8.06 3.01
N LYS A 47 25.93 -9.06 2.13
CA LYS A 47 25.28 -10.36 2.26
C LYS A 47 26.33 -11.44 2.00
N ASP A 48 26.48 -12.36 2.93
CA ASP A 48 27.46 -13.48 2.86
C ASP A 48 28.89 -13.00 2.54
N GLY A 49 29.30 -11.85 3.16
CA GLY A 49 30.62 -11.25 2.95
C GLY A 49 30.82 -10.51 1.62
N LYS A 50 29.80 -10.42 0.78
CA LYS A 50 29.82 -9.68 -0.50
C LYS A 50 29.01 -8.41 -0.44
N LEU A 51 29.53 -7.36 -1.06
CA LEU A 51 28.82 -6.09 -1.23
C LEU A 51 27.81 -6.26 -2.37
N ILE A 52 26.52 -6.15 -2.06
CA ILE A 52 25.43 -6.25 -3.04
C ILE A 52 24.80 -4.86 -3.16
N PRO A 53 24.72 -4.28 -4.38
CA PRO A 53 24.03 -3.01 -4.57
C PRO A 53 22.55 -3.12 -4.21
N ILE A 54 22.00 -2.09 -3.58
CA ILE A 54 20.56 -1.95 -3.38
C ILE A 54 20.00 -1.43 -4.70
N ASP A 55 19.56 -2.35 -5.53
CA ASP A 55 18.83 -2.03 -6.75
C ASP A 55 17.44 -2.65 -6.65
N LYS A 56 16.43 -1.80 -6.54
CA LYS A 56 15.02 -2.18 -6.55
C LYS A 56 14.35 -1.84 -7.88
N GLY A 57 15.13 -1.39 -8.85
CA GLY A 57 14.68 -0.94 -10.16
C GLY A 57 14.63 0.58 -10.30
N ASP A 58 14.47 1.04 -11.54
CA ASP A 58 14.48 2.47 -11.91
C ASP A 58 13.42 3.30 -11.20
N TRP A 59 12.35 2.68 -10.73
CA TRP A 59 11.24 3.33 -10.01
C TRP A 59 11.58 3.80 -8.59
N ASP A 60 12.68 3.29 -7.98
CA ASP A 60 13.10 3.61 -6.60
C ASP A 60 14.43 4.38 -6.57
N LYS A 61 14.83 5.03 -7.67
CA LYS A 61 16.05 5.86 -7.73
C LYS A 61 15.98 7.01 -6.73
N ALA A 62 17.10 7.29 -6.08
CA ALA A 62 17.22 8.43 -5.18
C ALA A 62 17.08 9.74 -5.95
N ILE A 63 16.26 10.63 -5.43
CA ILE A 63 15.97 11.97 -5.94
C ILE A 63 16.11 12.99 -4.81
N SER A 64 16.12 14.28 -5.12
CA SER A 64 16.14 15.32 -4.09
C SER A 64 14.89 15.25 -3.19
N PHE A 65 14.96 15.86 -2.01
CA PHE A 65 13.80 15.92 -1.12
C PHE A 65 12.63 16.66 -1.78
N GLU A 66 12.91 17.73 -2.48
CA GLU A 66 11.93 18.57 -3.18
C GLU A 66 11.21 17.78 -4.28
N GLU A 67 11.95 17.04 -5.10
CA GLU A 67 11.39 16.18 -6.14
C GLU A 67 10.51 15.08 -5.54
N LYS A 68 10.99 14.40 -4.48
CA LYS A 68 10.24 13.40 -3.75
C LYS A 68 8.95 13.96 -3.15
N HIS A 69 9.04 15.13 -2.52
CA HIS A 69 7.88 15.76 -1.91
C HIS A 69 6.86 16.22 -2.96
N SER A 70 7.34 16.78 -4.06
CA SER A 70 6.50 17.15 -5.21
C SER A 70 5.79 15.94 -5.81
N PHE A 71 6.49 14.82 -6.01
CA PHE A 71 5.90 13.56 -6.45
C PHE A 71 4.80 13.09 -5.48
N ASN A 72 5.09 13.08 -4.16
CA ASN A 72 4.12 12.68 -3.15
C ASN A 72 2.87 13.56 -3.17
N ARG A 73 3.01 14.85 -3.29
CA ARG A 73 1.86 15.77 -3.41
C ARG A 73 1.02 15.48 -4.65
N ASN A 74 1.65 15.23 -5.78
CA ASN A 74 0.95 15.04 -7.05
C ASN A 74 0.08 13.77 -7.04
N TRP A 75 0.62 12.62 -6.64
CA TRP A 75 -0.19 11.40 -6.60
C TRP A 75 -1.23 11.43 -5.48
N ILE A 76 -0.95 12.05 -4.32
CA ILE A 76 -1.93 12.22 -3.24
C ILE A 76 -3.10 13.11 -3.68
N ARG A 77 -2.82 14.20 -4.42
CA ARG A 77 -3.85 15.07 -5.02
C ARG A 77 -4.70 14.31 -6.02
N ALA A 78 -4.10 13.52 -6.89
CA ALA A 78 -4.81 12.69 -7.86
C ALA A 78 -5.69 11.64 -7.14
N CYS A 79 -5.18 10.99 -6.10
CA CYS A 79 -5.93 10.09 -5.24
C CYS A 79 -7.12 10.78 -4.55
N ARG A 80 -6.94 12.02 -4.06
CA ARG A 80 -8.02 12.79 -3.44
C ARG A 80 -9.17 13.05 -4.42
N ARG A 81 -8.86 13.31 -5.69
CA ARG A 81 -9.88 13.53 -6.72
C ARG A 81 -10.78 12.30 -6.93
N VAL A 82 -10.16 11.12 -7.05
CA VAL A 82 -10.91 9.87 -7.33
C VAL A 82 -11.59 9.30 -6.08
N LEU A 83 -11.15 9.68 -4.89
CA LEU A 83 -11.72 9.20 -3.63
C LEU A 83 -13.10 9.82 -3.38
N LYS A 84 -14.10 9.01 -3.01
CA LYS A 84 -15.45 9.47 -2.63
C LYS A 84 -15.39 10.48 -1.47
N PRO A 85 -16.41 11.31 -1.25
CA PRO A 85 -16.44 12.31 -0.16
C PRO A 85 -16.17 11.70 1.23
N ASN A 86 -16.67 10.50 1.49
CA ASN A 86 -16.48 9.77 2.75
C ASN A 86 -15.37 8.69 2.69
N GLY A 87 -14.61 8.64 1.61
CA GLY A 87 -13.55 7.68 1.43
C GLY A 87 -12.31 7.95 2.28
N THR A 88 -11.47 6.94 2.43
CA THR A 88 -10.22 7.01 3.20
C THR A 88 -9.03 6.50 2.42
N ILE A 89 -7.84 6.92 2.84
CA ILE A 89 -6.57 6.48 2.28
C ILE A 89 -5.65 5.96 3.39
N PHE A 90 -5.01 4.82 3.12
CA PHE A 90 -3.87 4.31 3.88
C PHE A 90 -2.61 4.48 3.05
N VAL A 91 -1.59 5.12 3.60
CA VAL A 91 -0.28 5.30 2.96
C VAL A 91 0.75 4.58 3.78
N SER A 92 1.34 3.52 3.24
CA SER A 92 2.42 2.76 3.87
C SER A 92 3.78 3.35 3.52
N GLY A 93 4.73 3.25 4.44
CA GLY A 93 6.10 3.67 4.16
C GLY A 93 7.06 3.47 5.31
N THR A 94 8.34 3.51 4.96
CA THR A 94 9.44 3.61 5.93
C THR A 94 9.74 5.09 6.21
N TYR A 95 10.59 5.35 7.21
CA TYR A 95 11.03 6.72 7.56
C TYR A 95 11.63 7.53 6.39
N HIS A 96 12.07 6.86 5.31
CA HIS A 96 12.63 7.54 4.15
C HIS A 96 11.62 8.36 3.35
N ASN A 97 10.33 7.98 3.41
CA ASN A 97 9.28 8.63 2.63
C ASN A 97 8.03 9.03 3.44
N ILE A 98 7.70 8.28 4.50
CA ILE A 98 6.41 8.43 5.21
C ILE A 98 6.16 9.84 5.76
N PHE A 99 7.20 10.53 6.24
CA PHE A 99 7.07 11.90 6.76
C PHE A 99 6.69 12.89 5.66
N SER A 100 7.29 12.75 4.47
CA SER A 100 6.91 13.54 3.30
C SER A 100 5.47 13.26 2.87
N CYS A 101 5.04 12.01 2.89
CA CYS A 101 3.65 11.63 2.61
C CYS A 101 2.67 12.23 3.64
N GLY A 102 3.03 12.22 4.93
CA GLY A 102 2.20 12.82 5.98
C GLY A 102 1.98 14.32 5.77
N VAL A 103 3.05 15.06 5.51
CA VAL A 103 2.95 16.50 5.19
C VAL A 103 2.15 16.74 3.91
N ALA A 104 2.37 15.93 2.87
CA ALA A 104 1.64 16.03 1.61
C ALA A 104 0.12 15.76 1.79
N LEU A 105 -0.27 14.79 2.61
CA LEU A 105 -1.68 14.53 2.93
C LEU A 105 -2.35 15.76 3.54
N GLU A 106 -1.73 16.40 4.54
CA GLU A 106 -2.27 17.60 5.16
C GLU A 106 -2.33 18.79 4.17
N GLN A 107 -1.29 18.98 3.36
CA GLN A 107 -1.26 20.03 2.33
C GLN A 107 -2.33 19.84 1.25
N GLU A 108 -2.66 18.60 0.91
CA GLU A 108 -3.73 18.29 -0.05
C GLU A 108 -5.11 18.18 0.61
N GLY A 109 -5.25 18.58 1.90
CA GLY A 109 -6.53 18.72 2.59
C GLY A 109 -7.15 17.43 3.14
N PHE A 110 -6.35 16.38 3.31
CA PHE A 110 -6.76 15.21 4.08
C PHE A 110 -6.71 15.50 5.59
N SER A 111 -7.52 14.76 6.34
CA SER A 111 -7.50 14.77 7.81
C SER A 111 -6.93 13.43 8.30
N ILE A 112 -5.75 13.47 8.91
CA ILE A 112 -5.09 12.27 9.44
C ILE A 112 -5.88 11.74 10.64
N LEU A 113 -6.16 10.45 10.64
CA LEU A 113 -6.87 9.73 11.70
C LEU A 113 -5.91 9.01 12.65
N ASN A 114 -4.98 8.23 12.07
CA ASN A 114 -3.97 7.47 12.82
C ASN A 114 -2.63 7.42 12.08
N ASN A 115 -1.55 7.29 12.83
CA ASN A 115 -0.29 6.76 12.38
C ASN A 115 -0.15 5.33 12.93
N ILE A 116 -0.52 4.35 12.13
CA ILE A 116 -0.50 2.94 12.50
C ILE A 116 0.93 2.42 12.37
N THR A 117 1.43 1.74 13.39
CA THR A 117 2.74 1.09 13.37
C THR A 117 2.59 -0.40 13.09
N TRP A 118 3.11 -0.85 11.96
CA TRP A 118 3.29 -2.29 11.72
C TRP A 118 4.65 -2.74 12.29
N GLN A 119 4.61 -3.51 13.39
CA GLN A 119 5.78 -4.08 14.03
C GLN A 119 6.05 -5.48 13.50
N LYS A 120 7.21 -5.66 12.88
CA LYS A 120 7.67 -6.94 12.34
C LYS A 120 8.24 -7.81 13.46
N ARG A 121 7.75 -9.06 13.60
CA ARG A 121 8.28 -10.02 14.58
C ARG A 121 9.69 -10.52 14.20
N ASN A 122 9.98 -10.57 12.90
CA ASN A 122 11.20 -11.11 12.32
C ASN A 122 11.83 -10.10 11.34
N PRO A 123 12.25 -8.91 11.81
CA PRO A 123 12.89 -7.92 10.96
C PRO A 123 14.25 -8.43 10.47
N PRO A 124 14.72 -8.01 9.29
CA PRO A 124 16.08 -8.26 8.87
C PRO A 124 17.08 -7.65 9.88
N PRO A 125 18.19 -8.34 10.18
CA PRO A 125 19.20 -7.83 11.12
C PRO A 125 19.89 -6.58 10.57
N ASN A 126 20.30 -5.68 11.48
CA ASN A 126 21.13 -4.53 11.15
C ASN A 126 22.61 -4.93 11.16
N PHE A 127 23.17 -5.17 10.00
CA PHE A 127 24.59 -5.56 9.88
C PHE A 127 25.57 -4.41 10.17
N ALA A 128 25.14 -3.15 10.07
CA ALA A 128 26.00 -1.99 10.35
C ALA A 128 26.28 -1.81 11.86
N CYS A 129 25.40 -2.31 12.74
CA CYS A 129 25.49 -2.21 14.20
C CYS A 129 25.69 -0.77 14.73
N ARG A 130 25.20 0.26 13.99
CA ARG A 130 25.37 1.68 14.32
C ARG A 130 24.06 2.40 14.64
N TYR A 131 22.93 1.73 14.49
CA TYR A 131 21.58 2.21 14.78
C TYR A 131 20.67 1.03 15.12
N PHE A 132 19.49 1.31 15.60
CA PHE A 132 18.51 0.27 15.92
C PHE A 132 18.08 -0.52 14.69
N THR A 133 17.76 -1.81 14.86
CA THR A 133 17.15 -2.63 13.79
C THR A 133 15.81 -2.06 13.38
N HIS A 134 15.61 -1.86 12.09
CA HIS A 134 14.34 -1.36 11.53
C HIS A 134 13.26 -2.44 11.61
N SER A 135 12.57 -2.49 12.74
CA SER A 135 11.54 -3.48 13.03
C SER A 135 10.11 -2.98 12.73
N THR A 136 9.95 -1.74 12.30
CA THR A 136 8.63 -1.13 12.06
C THR A 136 8.53 -0.50 10.68
N GLU A 137 7.30 -0.46 10.19
CA GLU A 137 6.85 0.44 9.11
C GLU A 137 5.64 1.22 9.59
N ASN A 138 5.43 2.42 9.06
CA ASN A 138 4.31 3.26 9.40
C ASN A 138 3.24 3.21 8.30
N ILE A 139 1.98 3.31 8.70
CA ILE A 139 0.85 3.41 7.80
C ILE A 139 0.00 4.60 8.27
N ILE A 140 0.03 5.69 7.51
CA ILE A 140 -0.81 6.85 7.81
C ILE A 140 -2.20 6.57 7.27
N TRP A 141 -3.21 6.62 8.14
CA TRP A 141 -4.61 6.55 7.78
C TRP A 141 -5.23 7.94 7.82
N ALA A 142 -5.83 8.35 6.71
CA ALA A 142 -6.45 9.66 6.59
C ALA A 142 -7.81 9.57 5.89
N LYS A 143 -8.71 10.50 6.23
CA LYS A 143 -10.00 10.71 5.54
C LYS A 143 -9.90 11.91 4.61
N LYS A 144 -10.75 11.93 3.55
CA LYS A 144 -10.70 12.93 2.46
C LYS A 144 -10.78 14.38 2.93
N SER A 145 -11.54 14.65 3.99
CA SER A 145 -11.67 16.00 4.59
C SER A 145 -12.06 15.89 6.07
N PRO A 146 -11.96 16.97 6.85
CA PRO A 146 -12.42 17.00 8.25
C PRO A 146 -13.90 16.61 8.41
N GLU A 147 -14.75 16.93 7.44
CA GLU A 147 -16.20 16.68 7.45
C GLU A 147 -16.57 15.27 7.03
N ALA A 148 -15.64 14.53 6.41
CA ALA A 148 -15.91 13.19 5.90
C ALA A 148 -16.37 12.24 7.01
N LYS A 149 -17.49 11.56 6.75
CA LYS A 149 -18.06 10.51 7.62
C LYS A 149 -17.54 9.15 7.14
N HIS A 150 -16.26 8.91 7.38
CA HIS A 150 -15.59 7.70 6.90
C HIS A 150 -16.11 6.43 7.54
N THR A 151 -15.99 5.32 6.82
CA THR A 151 -16.28 3.98 7.33
C THR A 151 -15.22 3.56 8.35
N PHE A 152 -15.65 3.13 9.53
CA PHE A 152 -14.85 2.37 10.48
C PHE A 152 -15.68 1.28 11.12
N ASN A 153 -15.37 0.05 10.81
CA ASN A 153 -16.09 -1.15 11.25
C ASN A 153 -15.77 -1.49 12.71
N TYR A 154 -16.08 -0.55 13.63
CA TYR A 154 -15.71 -0.60 15.05
C TYR A 154 -16.12 -1.90 15.75
N LYS A 155 -17.36 -2.40 15.50
CA LYS A 155 -17.85 -3.64 16.13
C LYS A 155 -17.00 -4.84 15.70
N LEU A 156 -16.78 -5.00 14.38
CA LEU A 156 -15.93 -6.04 13.82
C LEU A 156 -14.51 -5.95 14.37
N MET A 157 -13.93 -4.76 14.45
CA MET A 157 -12.59 -4.56 15.00
C MET A 157 -12.50 -4.96 16.47
N LYS A 158 -13.53 -4.70 17.27
CA LYS A 158 -13.61 -5.21 18.67
C LYS A 158 -13.70 -6.72 18.74
N GLU A 159 -14.53 -7.35 17.91
CA GLU A 159 -14.67 -8.81 17.86
C GLU A 159 -13.33 -9.47 17.53
N LEU A 160 -12.61 -8.96 16.51
CA LEU A 160 -11.27 -9.43 16.14
C LEU A 160 -10.22 -9.22 17.25
N ASN A 161 -10.48 -8.38 18.23
CA ASN A 161 -9.61 -8.12 19.39
C ASN A 161 -10.23 -8.60 20.72
N ASN A 162 -10.93 -9.73 20.71
CA ASN A 162 -11.52 -10.33 21.91
C ASN A 162 -12.39 -9.33 22.72
N GLY A 163 -13.20 -8.53 22.05
CA GLY A 163 -14.11 -7.55 22.63
C GLY A 163 -13.47 -6.24 23.09
N LYS A 164 -12.16 -6.04 22.88
CA LYS A 164 -11.43 -4.82 23.22
C LYS A 164 -11.25 -3.92 22.01
N GLN A 165 -11.06 -2.62 22.22
CA GLN A 165 -10.71 -1.68 21.16
C GLN A 165 -9.38 -2.06 20.51
N GLN A 166 -9.30 -1.94 19.18
CA GLN A 166 -8.04 -2.08 18.46
C GLN A 166 -7.11 -0.92 18.79
N LYS A 167 -5.82 -1.22 18.82
CA LYS A 167 -4.74 -0.24 18.94
C LYS A 167 -4.11 0.00 17.57
N ASP A 168 -3.41 1.11 17.46
CA ASP A 168 -2.68 1.52 16.27
C ASP A 168 -1.30 0.83 16.09
N VAL A 169 -1.08 -0.27 16.80
CA VAL A 169 0.10 -1.15 16.64
C VAL A 169 -0.35 -2.52 16.16
N ILE A 170 0.07 -2.89 14.95
CA ILE A 170 -0.18 -4.21 14.36
C ILE A 170 1.12 -5.02 14.44
N VAL A 171 1.10 -6.13 15.16
CA VAL A 171 2.28 -7.02 15.33
C VAL A 171 2.13 -8.25 14.46
N GLY A 172 3.09 -8.48 13.57
CA GLY A 172 3.05 -9.66 12.71
C GLY A 172 4.35 -9.93 11.97
N SER A 173 4.43 -11.10 11.34
CA SER A 173 5.60 -11.48 10.55
C SER A 173 5.58 -10.86 9.17
N ILE A 174 6.74 -10.76 8.53
CA ILE A 174 6.84 -10.47 7.09
C ILE A 174 6.16 -11.59 6.29
N ILE A 175 6.06 -11.40 4.97
CA ILE A 175 5.37 -12.34 4.09
C ILE A 175 5.84 -13.79 4.28
N SER A 176 4.88 -14.73 4.23
CA SER A 176 5.14 -16.17 4.30
C SER A 176 5.64 -16.72 2.95
N PRO A 177 6.31 -17.89 2.94
CA PRO A 177 6.67 -18.58 1.70
C PRO A 177 5.46 -18.87 0.78
N SER A 178 4.29 -19.19 1.36
CA SER A 178 3.07 -19.48 0.60
C SER A 178 2.55 -18.27 -0.18
N GLU A 179 2.78 -17.04 0.31
CA GLU A 179 2.42 -15.82 -0.40
C GLU A 179 3.31 -15.51 -1.62
N LYS A 180 4.38 -16.30 -1.83
CA LYS A 180 5.34 -16.19 -2.94
C LYS A 180 5.14 -17.25 -4.01
N LYS A 181 4.04 -17.99 -3.98
CA LYS A 181 3.74 -19.13 -4.89
C LYS A 181 3.97 -18.80 -6.38
N PHE A 182 3.61 -17.60 -6.82
CA PHE A 182 3.68 -17.17 -8.23
C PHE A 182 4.89 -16.31 -8.57
N GLY A 183 5.73 -15.97 -7.59
CA GLY A 183 6.88 -15.09 -7.77
C GLY A 183 7.15 -14.22 -6.54
N LYS A 184 8.12 -13.32 -6.66
CA LYS A 184 8.54 -12.43 -5.59
C LYS A 184 8.45 -10.98 -6.06
N HIS A 185 7.87 -10.14 -5.21
CA HIS A 185 8.03 -8.69 -5.30
C HIS A 185 8.92 -8.22 -4.14
N PRO A 186 9.89 -7.31 -4.36
CA PRO A 186 10.88 -6.92 -3.33
C PRO A 186 10.27 -6.38 -2.05
N THR A 187 9.18 -5.65 -2.15
CA THR A 187 8.51 -4.95 -1.05
C THR A 187 7.09 -5.46 -0.78
N GLN A 188 6.77 -6.70 -1.18
CA GLN A 188 5.43 -7.27 -0.99
C GLN A 188 4.99 -7.18 0.47
N LYS A 189 3.80 -6.62 0.70
CA LYS A 189 3.16 -6.60 2.02
C LYS A 189 2.46 -7.93 2.32
N PRO A 190 2.40 -8.37 3.60
CA PRO A 190 1.70 -9.60 3.96
C PRO A 190 0.17 -9.41 3.88
N LYS A 191 -0.52 -10.46 3.40
CA LYS A 191 -1.97 -10.43 3.19
C LYS A 191 -2.76 -10.10 4.47
N TYR A 192 -2.36 -10.64 5.64
CA TYR A 192 -3.08 -10.38 6.90
C TYR A 192 -3.14 -8.89 7.26
N LEU A 193 -2.10 -8.12 6.90
CA LEU A 193 -2.06 -6.67 7.13
C LEU A 193 -3.11 -5.96 6.28
N LEU A 194 -3.16 -6.29 4.98
CA LEU A 194 -4.15 -5.71 4.06
C LEU A 194 -5.56 -6.15 4.40
N ASP A 195 -5.78 -7.43 4.79
CA ASP A 195 -7.06 -7.93 5.25
C ASP A 195 -7.58 -7.11 6.46
N PHE A 196 -6.69 -6.82 7.41
CA PHE A 196 -7.03 -6.03 8.59
C PHE A 196 -7.44 -4.60 8.22
N LEU A 197 -6.63 -3.91 7.41
CA LEU A 197 -6.92 -2.54 7.00
C LEU A 197 -8.19 -2.43 6.15
N ILE A 198 -8.38 -3.33 5.19
CA ILE A 198 -9.56 -3.35 4.32
C ILE A 198 -10.83 -3.64 5.13
N LYS A 199 -10.81 -4.63 6.03
CA LYS A 199 -11.94 -4.90 6.94
C LYS A 199 -12.27 -3.72 7.84
N SER A 200 -11.27 -2.96 8.27
CA SER A 200 -11.51 -1.83 9.19
C SER A 200 -12.22 -0.65 8.51
N ALA A 201 -11.94 -0.37 7.24
CA ALA A 201 -12.31 0.89 6.59
C ALA A 201 -13.12 0.74 5.29
N SER A 202 -13.65 -0.45 5.01
CA SER A 202 -14.49 -0.70 3.84
C SER A 202 -15.55 -1.76 4.09
N ASN A 203 -16.57 -1.82 3.23
CA ASN A 203 -17.64 -2.80 3.24
C ASN A 203 -17.59 -3.69 1.99
N GLU A 204 -18.31 -4.81 1.97
CA GLU A 204 -18.47 -5.64 0.78
C GLU A 204 -19.06 -4.82 -0.38
N GLY A 205 -18.54 -5.06 -1.59
CA GLY A 205 -18.92 -4.31 -2.79
C GLY A 205 -18.19 -2.98 -2.99
N ASP A 206 -17.50 -2.43 -1.96
CA ASP A 206 -16.70 -1.21 -2.10
C ASP A 206 -15.56 -1.38 -3.11
N LEU A 207 -15.16 -0.26 -3.73
CA LEU A 207 -14.05 -0.21 -4.67
C LEU A 207 -12.77 0.23 -3.97
N ILE A 208 -11.76 -0.65 -3.99
CA ILE A 208 -10.43 -0.41 -3.44
C ILE A 208 -9.46 -0.08 -4.57
N LEU A 209 -8.69 0.98 -4.43
CA LEU A 209 -7.65 1.38 -5.38
C LEU A 209 -6.26 1.25 -4.75
N ASP A 210 -5.31 0.71 -5.53
CA ASP A 210 -3.88 0.74 -5.21
C ASP A 210 -3.11 1.36 -6.38
N PRO A 211 -2.61 2.60 -6.24
CA PRO A 211 -1.87 3.28 -7.30
C PRO A 211 -0.43 2.77 -7.48
N PHE A 212 0.02 1.85 -6.63
CA PHE A 212 1.37 1.25 -6.64
C PHE A 212 1.24 -0.27 -6.39
N ALA A 213 0.50 -0.95 -7.25
CA ALA A 213 -0.02 -2.30 -7.01
C ALA A 213 1.07 -3.35 -6.75
N GLY A 214 2.23 -3.25 -7.37
CA GLY A 214 3.29 -4.24 -7.27
C GLY A 214 2.76 -5.65 -7.58
N SER A 215 2.78 -6.52 -6.57
CA SER A 215 2.22 -7.88 -6.67
C SER A 215 0.73 -7.97 -6.29
N SER A 216 0.02 -6.86 -6.17
CA SER A 216 -1.41 -6.73 -5.83
C SER A 216 -1.85 -7.48 -4.56
N THR A 217 -1.08 -7.42 -3.49
CA THR A 217 -1.55 -7.99 -2.21
C THR A 217 -2.83 -7.29 -1.75
N THR A 218 -2.95 -5.97 -1.99
CA THR A 218 -4.18 -5.19 -1.76
C THR A 218 -5.35 -5.78 -2.54
N GLY A 219 -5.16 -6.11 -3.82
CA GLY A 219 -6.18 -6.71 -4.67
C GLY A 219 -6.59 -8.11 -4.23
N VAL A 220 -5.61 -8.97 -3.91
CA VAL A 220 -5.88 -10.31 -3.36
C VAL A 220 -6.71 -10.23 -2.08
N SER A 221 -6.39 -9.31 -1.18
CA SER A 221 -7.16 -9.07 0.04
C SER A 221 -8.55 -8.51 -0.27
N ALA A 222 -8.66 -7.50 -1.13
CA ALA A 222 -9.92 -6.88 -1.51
C ALA A 222 -10.90 -7.92 -2.09
N VAL A 223 -10.46 -8.68 -3.10
CA VAL A 223 -11.29 -9.68 -3.77
C VAL A 223 -11.68 -10.81 -2.81
N SER A 224 -10.75 -11.31 -1.98
CA SER A 224 -11.06 -12.36 -1.00
C SER A 224 -12.07 -11.91 0.08
N LEU A 225 -12.23 -10.61 0.25
CA LEU A 225 -13.16 -10.01 1.20
C LEU A 225 -14.44 -9.47 0.52
N GLY A 226 -14.69 -9.79 -0.76
CA GLY A 226 -15.88 -9.36 -1.48
C GLY A 226 -15.87 -7.91 -1.97
N ARG A 227 -14.70 -7.27 -2.04
CA ARG A 227 -14.52 -5.91 -2.60
C ARG A 227 -14.14 -5.98 -4.06
N ARG A 228 -14.32 -4.87 -4.78
CA ARG A 228 -13.78 -4.66 -6.13
C ARG A 228 -12.40 -4.01 -6.02
N TYR A 229 -11.58 -4.17 -7.04
CA TYR A 229 -10.20 -3.71 -7.00
C TYR A 229 -9.75 -3.05 -8.30
N ILE A 230 -9.03 -1.94 -8.16
CA ILE A 230 -8.23 -1.32 -9.23
C ILE A 230 -6.77 -1.29 -8.77
N GLY A 231 -5.87 -1.84 -9.58
CA GLY A 231 -4.43 -1.78 -9.38
C GLY A 231 -3.71 -1.10 -10.53
N ILE A 232 -2.72 -0.27 -10.23
CA ILE A 232 -1.91 0.43 -11.22
C ILE A 232 -0.43 0.08 -10.97
N ASP A 233 0.28 -0.31 -12.02
CA ASP A 233 1.74 -0.50 -11.95
C ASP A 233 2.41 -0.16 -13.29
N LYS A 234 3.67 0.26 -13.23
CA LYS A 234 4.50 0.52 -14.42
C LYS A 234 5.15 -0.73 -14.98
N SER A 235 5.26 -1.79 -14.17
CA SER A 235 5.94 -3.02 -14.52
C SER A 235 4.95 -4.06 -15.01
N GLU A 236 5.07 -4.43 -16.28
CA GLU A 236 4.30 -5.53 -16.86
C GLU A 236 4.57 -6.86 -16.14
N GLU A 237 5.82 -7.11 -15.72
CA GLU A 237 6.20 -8.29 -14.94
C GLU A 237 5.40 -8.39 -13.63
N TYR A 238 5.27 -7.26 -12.91
CA TYR A 238 4.51 -7.24 -11.66
C TYR A 238 3.00 -7.33 -11.90
N LEU A 239 2.49 -6.81 -13.00
CA LEU A 239 1.08 -6.99 -13.35
C LEU A 239 0.76 -8.42 -13.77
N GLU A 240 1.68 -9.12 -14.45
CA GLU A 240 1.51 -10.54 -14.74
C GLU A 240 1.51 -11.39 -13.46
N LEU A 241 2.40 -11.08 -12.51
CA LEU A 241 2.38 -11.68 -11.17
C LEU A 241 1.06 -11.40 -10.45
N SER A 242 0.59 -10.16 -10.50
CA SER A 242 -0.67 -9.70 -9.90
C SER A 242 -1.87 -10.45 -10.48
N LYS A 243 -1.93 -10.57 -11.81
CA LYS A 243 -2.99 -11.30 -12.51
C LYS A 243 -3.07 -12.75 -12.04
N LYS A 244 -1.94 -13.48 -12.03
CA LYS A 244 -1.89 -14.87 -11.56
C LYS A 244 -2.39 -15.04 -10.13
N ARG A 245 -2.01 -14.12 -9.23
CA ARG A 245 -2.44 -14.15 -7.83
C ARG A 245 -3.94 -13.87 -7.69
N LEU A 246 -4.47 -12.94 -8.47
CA LEU A 246 -5.89 -12.57 -8.47
C LEU A 246 -6.75 -13.67 -9.08
N GLU A 247 -6.31 -14.31 -10.15
CA GLU A 247 -7.01 -15.45 -10.76
C GLU A 247 -7.05 -16.65 -9.79
N ASP A 248 -5.93 -16.98 -9.10
CA ASP A 248 -5.86 -18.07 -8.12
C ASP A 248 -6.85 -17.86 -6.96
N ILE A 249 -6.98 -16.64 -6.45
CA ILE A 249 -7.93 -16.36 -5.36
C ILE A 249 -9.38 -16.40 -5.85
N MET A 250 -9.67 -15.94 -7.07
CA MET A 250 -11.02 -15.96 -7.63
C MET A 250 -11.53 -17.39 -7.92
N ILE A 251 -10.64 -18.32 -8.25
CA ILE A 251 -10.98 -19.74 -8.42
C ILE A 251 -11.28 -20.39 -7.07
N SER A 252 -10.72 -19.85 -5.97
CA SER A 252 -10.84 -20.39 -4.61
C SER A 252 -12.04 -19.87 -3.84
N LEU A 253 -12.80 -18.91 -4.39
CA LEU A 253 -14.01 -18.31 -3.81
C LEU A 253 -15.29 -18.97 -4.33
#